data_05334021290bc755e7a4d29a54d259ce
#
_entry.id   05334021290bc755e7a4d29a54d259ce
#
_cell.length_a   1.000
_cell.length_b   1.000
_cell.length_c   1.000
_cell.angle_alpha   90.00
_cell.angle_beta   90.00
_cell.angle_gamma   90.00
#
_symmetry.space_group_name_H-M   'P 1'
#
loop_
_entity.id
_entity.type
_entity.pdbx_description
1 polymer ?
#
loop_
_entity_poly.entity_id
_entity_poly.type
_entity_poly.pdbx_seq_one_letter_code
_entity_poly.pdbx_strand_id
1 'polypeptide(L)'
;NGWVDKDLDFFHRYVITSDTDFNVITKPGMYNLYATKSTNNSPGYDYGLLVVFSSGGQILQIAADVLSQRYCLRTRRDNGVWTSWKGIALT
;
A
#
# COMPACT_ATOMS: atom_id res chain seq x y z
N ASN A 1 -9.79 -4.51 -25.77
CA ASN A 1 -8.88 -3.61 -26.46
C ASN A 1 -7.84 -3.04 -25.50
N GLY A 2 -6.85 -2.34 -26.04
CA GLY A 2 -5.67 -1.96 -25.27
C GLY A 2 -5.93 -1.02 -24.11
N TRP A 3 -6.86 -0.10 -24.22
CA TRP A 3 -7.10 0.84 -23.12
C TRP A 3 -7.84 0.17 -21.96
N VAL A 4 -8.67 -0.79 -22.27
CA VAL A 4 -9.31 -1.59 -21.21
C VAL A 4 -8.26 -2.39 -20.44
N ASP A 5 -7.31 -2.97 -21.17
CA ASP A 5 -6.23 -3.71 -20.54
C ASP A 5 -5.38 -2.83 -19.64
N LYS A 6 -5.14 -1.59 -20.05
CA LYS A 6 -4.38 -0.64 -19.22
C LYS A 6 -5.11 -0.32 -17.94
N ASP A 7 -6.43 -0.15 -18.00
CA ASP A 7 -7.20 0.11 -16.79
C ASP A 7 -7.16 -1.09 -15.86
N LEU A 8 -7.21 -2.30 -16.40
CA LEU A 8 -7.07 -3.50 -15.59
C LEU A 8 -5.68 -3.63 -14.99
N ASP A 9 -4.64 -3.18 -15.71
CA ASP A 9 -3.27 -3.19 -15.19
C ASP A 9 -3.12 -2.33 -13.95
N PHE A 10 -3.85 -1.21 -13.86
CA PHE A 10 -3.83 -0.40 -12.65
C PHE A 10 -4.23 -1.23 -11.43
N PHE A 11 -5.17 -2.15 -11.61
CA PHE A 11 -5.65 -3.00 -10.53
C PHE A 11 -4.87 -4.30 -10.43
N HIS A 12 -3.82 -4.45 -11.22
CA HIS A 12 -2.98 -5.63 -11.15
C HIS A 12 -2.40 -5.79 -9.76
N ARG A 13 -2.41 -7.00 -9.27
CA ARG A 13 -2.03 -7.29 -7.89
C ARG A 13 -0.71 -8.01 -7.83
N TYR A 14 0.12 -7.52 -6.93
CA TYR A 14 1.35 -8.21 -6.55
C TYR A 14 1.19 -8.67 -5.12
N VAL A 15 1.91 -9.71 -4.75
CA VAL A 15 1.94 -10.17 -3.37
C VAL A 15 3.17 -9.54 -2.71
N ILE A 16 2.95 -8.85 -1.59
CA ILE A 16 4.04 -8.29 -0.79
C ILE A 16 4.31 -9.26 0.34
N THR A 17 5.56 -9.69 0.45
CA THR A 17 5.99 -10.63 1.49
C THR A 17 6.92 -9.92 2.46
N SER A 18 7.39 -10.66 3.47
CA SER A 18 8.24 -10.09 4.50
C SER A 18 9.58 -9.55 3.99
N ASP A 19 9.94 -9.85 2.76
CA ASP A 19 11.22 -9.40 2.19
C ASP A 19 11.16 -8.01 1.56
N THR A 20 9.99 -7.41 1.44
CA THR A 20 9.82 -6.18 0.69
C THR A 20 9.60 -5.00 1.65
N ASP A 21 10.54 -4.06 1.66
CA ASP A 21 10.39 -2.82 2.41
C ASP A 21 9.22 -2.00 1.82
N PHE A 22 8.30 -1.56 2.66
CA PHE A 22 7.15 -0.79 2.20
C PHE A 22 7.53 0.55 1.58
N ASN A 23 8.72 1.06 1.87
CA ASN A 23 9.18 2.31 1.26
C ASN A 23 9.46 2.18 -0.23
N VAL A 24 9.64 0.97 -0.76
CA VAL A 24 9.87 0.79 -2.19
C VAL A 24 8.59 0.47 -2.96
N ILE A 25 7.45 0.35 -2.28
CA ILE A 25 6.17 0.06 -2.93
C ILE A 25 5.55 1.38 -3.38
N THR A 26 5.99 1.85 -4.53
CA THR A 26 5.61 3.18 -5.03
C THR A 26 4.79 3.13 -6.30
N LYS A 27 4.72 1.98 -6.94
CA LYS A 27 3.98 1.83 -8.19
C LYS A 27 2.48 1.75 -7.89
N PRO A 28 1.64 2.54 -8.57
CA PRO A 28 0.20 2.50 -8.33
C PRO A 28 -0.40 1.14 -8.59
N GLY A 29 -1.34 0.75 -7.76
CA GLY A 29 -2.06 -0.50 -7.91
C GLY A 29 -2.50 -1.07 -6.59
N MET A 30 -2.96 -2.31 -6.64
CA MET A 30 -3.41 -3.04 -5.45
C MET A 30 -2.48 -4.22 -5.21
N TYR A 31 -2.17 -4.46 -3.94
CA TYR A 31 -1.22 -5.48 -3.52
C TYR A 31 -1.83 -6.31 -2.40
N ASN A 32 -1.55 -7.61 -2.42
CA ASN A 32 -1.88 -8.47 -1.29
C ASN A 32 -0.73 -8.44 -0.30
N LEU A 33 -1.06 -8.37 0.99
CA LEU A 33 -0.07 -8.47 2.07
C LEU A 33 -0.07 -9.88 2.61
N TYR A 34 1.10 -10.48 2.69
CA TYR A 34 1.26 -11.85 3.19
C TYR A 34 2.41 -11.87 4.20
N ALA A 35 2.07 -12.10 5.46
CA ALA A 35 3.04 -12.22 6.53
C ALA A 35 3.94 -10.98 6.65
N THR A 36 3.37 -9.79 6.56
CA THR A 36 4.13 -8.55 6.49
C THR A 36 4.20 -7.78 7.81
N LYS A 37 3.76 -8.38 8.92
CA LYS A 37 3.65 -7.67 10.19
C LYS A 37 4.97 -7.04 10.63
N SER A 38 6.07 -7.76 10.46
CA SER A 38 7.39 -7.31 10.90
C SER A 38 8.26 -6.80 9.76
N THR A 39 7.69 -6.58 8.60
CA THR A 39 8.43 -6.08 7.44
C THR A 39 8.81 -4.61 7.67
N ASN A 40 9.94 -4.20 7.11
CA ASN A 40 10.42 -2.82 7.24
C ASN A 40 9.35 -1.84 6.75
N ASN A 41 9.05 -0.85 7.60
CA ASN A 41 8.08 0.22 7.30
C ASN A 41 6.67 -0.28 7.03
N SER A 42 6.35 -1.47 7.52
CA SER A 42 5.02 -2.05 7.45
C SER A 42 4.07 -1.34 8.40
N PRO A 43 2.75 -1.29 8.08
CA PRO A 43 1.77 -0.81 9.03
C PRO A 43 1.55 -1.73 10.22
N GLY A 44 2.21 -2.90 10.25
CA GLY A 44 2.03 -3.86 11.31
C GLY A 44 0.93 -4.88 11.05
N TYR A 45 0.47 -4.97 9.81
CA TYR A 45 -0.57 -5.92 9.42
C TYR A 45 0.06 -7.13 8.76
N ASP A 46 -0.34 -8.33 9.18
CA ASP A 46 0.17 -9.57 8.63
C ASP A 46 -0.47 -9.90 7.29
N TYR A 47 -1.77 -9.79 7.22
CA TYR A 47 -2.53 -10.17 6.03
C TYR A 47 -3.51 -9.07 5.70
N GLY A 48 -3.57 -8.68 4.45
CA GLY A 48 -4.49 -7.64 4.07
C GLY A 48 -4.25 -7.14 2.67
N LEU A 49 -4.64 -5.90 2.45
CA LEU A 49 -4.52 -5.24 1.16
C LEU A 49 -3.78 -3.92 1.33
N LEU A 50 -3.02 -3.59 0.30
CA LEU A 50 -2.38 -2.29 0.19
C LEU A 50 -2.78 -1.68 -1.14
N VAL A 51 -3.22 -0.43 -1.12
CA VAL A 51 -3.52 0.33 -2.33
C VAL A 51 -2.56 1.50 -2.40
N VAL A 52 -1.96 1.71 -3.56
CA VAL A 52 -1.00 2.77 -3.79
C VAL A 52 -1.52 3.68 -4.89
N PHE A 53 -1.55 4.98 -4.61
CA PHE A 53 -1.81 6.02 -5.59
C PHE A 53 -0.59 6.93 -5.67
N SER A 54 -0.28 7.42 -6.86
CA SER A 54 0.80 8.38 -6.99
C SER A 54 0.49 9.39 -8.09
N SER A 55 0.91 10.62 -7.86
CA SER A 55 0.73 11.70 -8.82
C SER A 55 1.64 12.86 -8.42
N GLY A 56 2.33 13.46 -9.39
CA GLY A 56 3.14 14.64 -9.14
C GLY A 56 4.28 14.41 -8.16
N GLY A 57 4.81 13.19 -8.12
CA GLY A 57 5.88 12.85 -7.20
C GLY A 57 5.42 12.53 -5.79
N GLN A 58 4.12 12.59 -5.54
CA GLN A 58 3.53 12.28 -4.25
C GLN A 58 2.94 10.89 -4.27
N ILE A 59 3.00 10.19 -3.14
CA ILE A 59 2.55 8.81 -3.03
C ILE A 59 1.66 8.67 -1.81
N LEU A 60 0.56 7.94 -1.98
CA LEU A 60 -0.36 7.59 -0.90
C LEU A 60 -0.43 6.08 -0.81
N GLN A 61 -0.17 5.54 0.38
CA GLN A 61 -0.36 4.12 0.66
C GLN A 61 -1.51 3.97 1.65
N ILE A 62 -2.48 3.14 1.31
CA ILE A 62 -3.60 2.83 2.18
C ILE A 62 -3.58 1.33 2.44
N ALA A 63 -3.52 0.95 3.71
CA ALA A 63 -3.45 -0.46 4.10
C ALA A 63 -4.69 -0.86 4.88
N ALA A 64 -5.17 -2.07 4.62
CA ALA A 64 -6.30 -2.65 5.32
C ALA A 64 -5.90 -4.00 5.90
N ASP A 65 -6.18 -4.20 7.18
CA ASP A 65 -5.99 -5.48 7.86
C ASP A 65 -7.30 -6.26 7.77
N VAL A 66 -7.32 -7.31 6.94
CA VAL A 66 -8.55 -8.05 6.72
C VAL A 66 -8.92 -8.95 7.90
N LEU A 67 -7.99 -9.21 8.81
CA LEU A 67 -8.26 -10.06 9.97
C LEU A 67 -8.91 -9.30 11.13
N SER A 68 -8.49 -8.03 11.32
CA SER A 68 -8.93 -7.23 12.48
C SER A 68 -9.71 -6.00 12.06
N GLN A 69 -9.98 -5.83 10.78
CA GLN A 69 -10.74 -4.68 10.26
C GLN A 69 -10.11 -3.35 10.70
N ARG A 70 -8.80 -3.24 10.63
CA ARG A 70 -8.07 -2.02 10.91
C ARG A 70 -7.60 -1.42 9.59
N TYR A 71 -7.52 -0.09 9.57
CA TYR A 71 -7.14 0.64 8.36
C TYR A 71 -6.17 1.73 8.73
N CYS A 72 -5.19 1.96 7.87
CA CYS A 72 -4.25 3.06 8.08
C CYS A 72 -3.73 3.56 6.74
N LEU A 73 -3.13 4.74 6.77
CA LEU A 73 -2.55 5.32 5.57
C LEU A 73 -1.32 6.14 5.93
N ARG A 74 -0.50 6.39 4.92
CA ARG A 74 0.62 7.32 5.01
C ARG A 74 0.89 7.91 3.64
N THR A 75 1.67 8.97 3.60
CA THR A 75 2.02 9.65 2.36
C THR A 75 3.52 9.88 2.27
N ARG A 76 4.00 10.05 1.05
CA ARG A 76 5.36 10.51 0.78
C ARG A 76 5.29 11.73 -0.12
N ARG A 77 5.98 12.79 0.26
CA ARG A 77 6.06 13.98 -0.56
C ARG A 77 7.08 13.79 -1.66
N ASP A 78 7.09 14.72 -2.61
CA ASP A 78 8.03 14.71 -3.74
C ASP A 78 9.50 14.84 -3.28
N ASN A 79 9.74 15.21 -2.04
CA ASN A 79 11.10 15.25 -1.47
C ASN A 79 11.57 13.89 -0.93
N GLY A 80 10.76 12.85 -1.08
CA GLY A 80 11.12 11.51 -0.66
C GLY A 80 10.88 11.20 0.82
N VAL A 81 10.22 12.08 1.55
CA VAL A 81 9.99 11.90 2.99
C VAL A 81 8.63 11.26 3.23
N TRP A 82 8.63 10.11 3.89
CA TRP A 82 7.41 9.42 4.31
C TRP A 82 6.89 9.95 5.63
N THR A 83 5.57 10.04 5.76
CA THR A 83 4.95 10.26 7.07
C THR A 83 4.83 8.93 7.80
N SER A 84 4.51 8.98 9.10
CA SER A 84 4.19 7.75 9.83
C SER A 84 2.82 7.23 9.41
N TRP A 85 2.61 5.93 9.61
CA TRP A 85 1.30 5.33 9.42
C TRP A 85 0.30 5.92 10.42
N LYS A 86 -0.86 6.32 9.92
CA LYS A 86 -1.94 6.83 10.77
C LYS A 86 -3.16 5.96 10.61
N GLY A 87 -3.69 5.48 11.73
CA GLY A 87 -4.91 4.68 11.72
C GLY A 87 -6.12 5.52 11.38
N ILE A 88 -7.11 4.88 10.76
CA ILE A 88 -8.39 5.49 10.46
C ILE A 88 -9.40 4.92 11.44
N ALA A 89 -10.02 5.78 12.23
CA ALA A 89 -11.05 5.37 13.17
C ALA A 89 -12.40 5.48 12.49
N LEU A 90 -13.01 4.32 12.24
CA LEU A 90 -14.34 4.23 11.63
C LEU A 90 -15.31 3.79 12.71
N THR A 91 -16.12 4.69 13.18
CA THR A 91 -17.09 4.37 14.25
C THR A 91 -18.52 4.52 13.78
#